data_92efd870b572fe0d4285868e759b6adf
#
_entry.id   92efd870b572fe0d4285868e759b6adf
#
_cell.length_a   1.000
_cell.length_b   1.000
_cell.length_c   1.000
_cell.angle_alpha   90.00
_cell.angle_beta   90.00
_cell.angle_gamma   90.00
#
_symmetry.space_group_name_H-M   'P 1'
#
loop_
_entity.id
_entity.type
_entity.pdbx_description
1 polymer ?
#
loop_
_entity_poly.entity_id
_entity_poly.type
_entity_poly.pdbx_seq_one_letter_code
_entity_poly.pdbx_strand_id
1 'polypeptide(L)'
;MKEHNRLRLERLTARYARRMEEGRAPAEADFLREFAELREQLLRPHMEEFAAELRRAGHEPQILLDEGHDKPSIDLALGLRGGKGSRNAVGFCVIRWTGQPLQILAYLEVNPPPFDIERFARAADVKAERVEHILVEAIEHIIVCNAP
;
A
#
# COMPACT_ATOMS: atom_id res chain seq x y z
N MET A 1 37.21 1.40 -27.65
CA MET A 1 36.70 0.01 -27.73
C MET A 1 36.38 -0.34 -29.19
N LYS A 2 36.78 -1.49 -29.62
CA LYS A 2 36.45 -1.95 -30.98
C LYS A 2 34.96 -2.24 -31.12
N GLU A 3 34.37 -1.99 -32.27
CA GLU A 3 32.96 -2.10 -32.56
C GLU A 3 32.38 -3.49 -32.23
N HIS A 4 33.08 -4.56 -32.64
CA HIS A 4 32.61 -5.91 -32.36
C HIS A 4 32.56 -6.23 -30.85
N ASN A 5 33.43 -5.64 -30.06
CA ASN A 5 33.43 -5.81 -28.60
C ASN A 5 32.25 -5.09 -27.97
N ARG A 6 31.92 -3.90 -28.44
CA ARG A 6 30.75 -3.13 -27.98
C ARG A 6 29.46 -3.91 -28.27
N LEU A 7 29.30 -4.42 -29.47
CA LEU A 7 28.13 -5.21 -29.86
C LEU A 7 28.01 -6.47 -29.02
N ARG A 8 29.13 -7.10 -28.68
CA ARG A 8 29.13 -8.28 -27.83
C ARG A 8 28.63 -7.95 -26.42
N LEU A 9 29.10 -6.83 -25.86
CA LEU A 9 28.66 -6.36 -24.55
C LEU A 9 27.17 -6.01 -24.53
N GLU A 10 26.69 -5.34 -25.57
CA GLU A 10 25.27 -4.99 -25.69
C GLU A 10 24.39 -6.24 -25.67
N ARG A 11 24.79 -7.28 -26.39
CA ARG A 11 24.06 -8.56 -26.43
C ARG A 11 24.05 -9.25 -25.05
N LEU A 12 25.18 -9.24 -24.36
CA LEU A 12 25.30 -9.86 -23.04
C LEU A 12 24.45 -9.14 -22.00
N THR A 13 24.49 -7.81 -21.99
CA THR A 13 23.71 -7.01 -21.05
C THR A 13 22.20 -7.10 -21.33
N ALA A 14 21.80 -7.14 -22.60
CA ALA A 14 20.40 -7.32 -22.98
C ALA A 14 19.89 -8.71 -22.55
N ARG A 15 20.70 -9.75 -22.70
CA ARG A 15 20.36 -11.11 -22.27
C ARG A 15 20.20 -11.19 -20.75
N TYR A 16 21.10 -10.57 -20.03
CA TYR A 16 21.03 -10.50 -18.57
C TYR A 16 19.76 -9.83 -18.10
N ALA A 17 19.44 -8.66 -18.67
CA ALA A 17 18.22 -7.92 -18.33
C ALA A 17 16.95 -8.75 -18.55
N ARG A 18 16.87 -9.47 -19.68
CA ARG A 18 15.72 -10.34 -19.97
C ARG A 18 15.57 -11.46 -18.95
N ARG A 19 16.69 -12.11 -18.59
CA ARG A 19 16.66 -13.19 -17.59
C ARG A 19 16.21 -12.68 -16.23
N MET A 20 16.63 -11.48 -15.84
CA MET A 20 16.20 -10.88 -14.59
C MET A 20 14.71 -10.57 -14.59
N GLU A 21 14.18 -10.04 -15.68
CA GLU A 21 12.74 -9.77 -15.81
C GLU A 21 11.91 -11.05 -15.79
N GLU A 22 12.34 -12.09 -16.52
CA GLU A 22 11.66 -13.39 -16.53
C GLU A 22 11.62 -14.02 -15.14
N GLY A 23 12.67 -13.85 -14.34
CA GLY A 23 12.70 -14.33 -12.97
C GLY A 23 11.85 -13.51 -12.02
N ARG A 24 11.62 -12.23 -12.32
CA ARG A 24 10.80 -11.33 -11.48
C ARG A 24 9.30 -11.50 -11.68
N ALA A 25 8.85 -11.72 -12.91
CA ALA A 25 7.43 -11.76 -13.22
C ALA A 25 6.63 -12.76 -12.35
N PRO A 26 7.08 -14.01 -12.15
CA PRO A 26 6.39 -14.95 -11.26
C PRO A 26 6.40 -14.48 -9.80
N ALA A 27 7.51 -13.94 -9.32
CA ALA A 27 7.62 -13.45 -7.94
C ALA A 27 6.70 -12.25 -7.67
N GLU A 28 6.56 -11.36 -8.65
CA GLU A 28 5.64 -10.22 -8.54
C GLU A 28 4.18 -10.69 -8.56
N ALA A 29 3.84 -11.66 -9.41
CA ALA A 29 2.49 -12.22 -9.45
C ALA A 29 2.12 -12.86 -8.12
N ASP A 30 3.04 -13.60 -7.50
CA ASP A 30 2.85 -14.21 -6.19
C ASP A 30 2.68 -13.14 -5.11
N PHE A 31 3.48 -12.09 -5.15
CA PHE A 31 3.38 -10.98 -4.21
C PHE A 31 2.01 -10.31 -4.27
N LEU A 32 1.53 -10.01 -5.47
CA LEU A 32 0.23 -9.37 -5.68
C LEU A 32 -0.92 -10.26 -5.23
N ARG A 33 -0.82 -11.57 -5.46
CA ARG A 33 -1.80 -12.53 -4.98
C ARG A 33 -1.82 -12.58 -3.46
N GLU A 34 -0.67 -12.63 -2.82
CA GLU A 34 -0.55 -12.62 -1.36
C GLU A 34 -1.11 -11.34 -0.75
N PHE A 35 -0.88 -10.21 -1.41
CA PHE A 35 -1.48 -8.94 -0.97
C PHE A 35 -3.00 -8.96 -1.09
N ALA A 36 -3.54 -9.50 -2.18
CA ALA A 36 -4.99 -9.62 -2.35
C ALA A 36 -5.62 -10.49 -1.26
N GLU A 37 -4.96 -11.58 -0.89
CA GLU A 37 -5.40 -12.43 0.22
C GLU A 37 -5.33 -11.70 1.56
N LEU A 38 -4.24 -11.00 1.83
CA LEU A 38 -4.08 -10.18 3.04
C LEU A 38 -5.17 -9.12 3.12
N ARG A 39 -5.46 -8.46 2.02
CA ARG A 39 -6.51 -7.44 1.96
C ARG A 39 -7.86 -8.00 2.38
N GLU A 40 -8.26 -9.14 1.81
CA GLU A 40 -9.58 -9.71 2.06
C GLU A 40 -9.69 -10.42 3.41
N GLN A 41 -8.61 -11.04 3.87
CA GLN A 41 -8.62 -11.83 5.11
C GLN A 41 -8.29 -11.02 6.36
N LEU A 42 -7.54 -9.95 6.24
CA LEU A 42 -7.06 -9.20 7.40
C LEU A 42 -7.39 -7.71 7.33
N LEU A 43 -6.97 -7.02 6.27
CA LEU A 43 -7.08 -5.57 6.22
C LEU A 43 -8.53 -5.09 6.15
N ARG A 44 -9.31 -5.65 5.25
CA ARG A 44 -10.71 -5.26 5.08
C ARG A 44 -11.55 -5.53 6.32
N PRO A 45 -11.49 -6.72 6.94
CA PRO A 45 -12.25 -6.97 8.17
C PRO A 45 -11.91 -6.00 9.30
N HIS A 46 -10.64 -5.69 9.50
CA HIS A 46 -10.24 -4.71 10.52
C HIS A 46 -10.76 -3.32 10.19
N MET A 47 -10.64 -2.89 8.95
CA MET A 47 -11.16 -1.58 8.52
C MET A 47 -12.67 -1.51 8.68
N GLU A 48 -13.41 -2.59 8.44
CA GLU A 48 -14.85 -2.64 8.64
C GLU A 48 -15.23 -2.48 10.11
N GLU A 49 -14.47 -3.06 11.02
CA GLU A 49 -14.68 -2.88 12.46
C GLU A 49 -14.49 -1.40 12.86
N PHE A 50 -13.40 -0.80 12.40
CA PHE A 50 -13.14 0.62 12.68
C PHE A 50 -14.17 1.53 12.02
N ALA A 51 -14.62 1.20 10.81
CA ALA A 51 -15.68 1.94 10.14
C ALA A 51 -16.98 1.90 10.94
N ALA A 52 -17.33 0.74 11.51
CA ALA A 52 -18.51 0.62 12.35
C ALA A 52 -18.44 1.54 13.58
N GLU A 53 -17.28 1.60 14.23
CA GLU A 53 -17.09 2.50 15.36
C GLU A 53 -17.16 3.98 14.96
N LEU A 54 -16.58 4.34 13.82
CA LEU A 54 -16.66 5.70 13.30
C LEU A 54 -18.10 6.11 12.98
N ARG A 55 -18.90 5.20 12.42
CA ARG A 55 -20.33 5.45 12.15
C ARG A 55 -21.11 5.70 13.44
N ARG A 56 -20.83 4.95 14.50
CA ARG A 56 -21.45 5.15 15.80
C ARG A 56 -21.16 6.54 16.36
N ALA A 57 -19.99 7.07 16.04
CA ALA A 57 -19.59 8.42 16.46
C ALA A 57 -20.12 9.52 15.54
N GLY A 58 -20.89 9.19 14.52
CA GLY A 58 -21.51 10.15 13.61
C GLY A 58 -20.69 10.51 12.37
N HIS A 59 -19.62 9.79 12.11
CA HIS A 59 -18.82 9.97 10.89
C HIS A 59 -19.35 9.13 9.74
N GLU A 60 -18.87 9.39 8.53
CA GLU A 60 -19.29 8.67 7.31
C GLU A 60 -18.10 7.98 6.66
N PRO A 61 -17.54 6.93 7.30
CA PRO A 61 -16.37 6.24 6.75
C PRO A 61 -16.69 5.47 5.48
N GLN A 62 -15.68 5.35 4.62
CA GLN A 62 -15.75 4.55 3.40
C GLN A 62 -14.49 3.72 3.25
N ILE A 63 -14.65 2.48 2.80
CA ILE A 63 -13.53 1.64 2.43
C ILE A 63 -13.36 1.73 0.92
N LEU A 64 -12.20 2.19 0.49
CA LEU A 64 -11.89 2.42 -0.91
C LEU A 64 -10.89 1.37 -1.39
N LEU A 65 -11.22 0.70 -2.48
CA LEU A 65 -10.38 -0.34 -3.08
C LEU A 65 -9.90 0.14 -4.44
N ASP A 66 -8.60 -0.04 -4.68
CA ASP A 66 -8.03 0.08 -6.01
C ASP A 66 -7.39 -1.28 -6.34
N GLU A 67 -7.94 -1.95 -7.33
CA GLU A 67 -7.46 -3.25 -7.79
C GLU A 67 -6.60 -3.15 -9.05
N GLY A 68 -6.07 -1.95 -9.33
CA GLY A 68 -5.18 -1.71 -10.45
C GLY A 68 -3.99 -2.67 -10.47
N HIS A 69 -3.55 -3.04 -11.67
CA HIS A 69 -2.53 -4.08 -11.86
C HIS A 69 -1.19 -3.77 -11.21
N ASP A 70 -0.83 -2.49 -11.12
CA ASP A 70 0.51 -2.09 -10.67
C ASP A 70 0.59 -1.72 -9.20
N LYS A 71 -0.45 -1.10 -8.64
CA LYS A 71 -0.44 -0.57 -7.28
C LYS A 71 -1.78 -0.78 -6.59
N PRO A 72 -2.15 -2.04 -6.31
CA PRO A 72 -3.39 -2.28 -5.58
C PRO A 72 -3.32 -1.66 -4.18
N SER A 73 -4.46 -1.19 -3.70
CA SER A 73 -4.55 -0.55 -2.39
C SER A 73 -5.91 -0.77 -1.74
N ILE A 74 -5.93 -0.59 -0.42
CA ILE A 74 -7.16 -0.51 0.35
C ILE A 74 -7.01 0.62 1.37
N ASP A 75 -7.98 1.54 1.39
CA ASP A 75 -7.98 2.68 2.28
C ASP A 75 -9.25 2.74 3.09
N LEU A 76 -9.12 3.16 4.35
CA LEU A 76 -10.23 3.58 5.17
C LEU A 76 -10.25 5.11 5.17
N ALA A 77 -11.18 5.70 4.46
CA ALA A 77 -11.44 7.13 4.49
C ALA A 77 -12.38 7.40 5.67
N LEU A 78 -12.01 8.31 6.56
CA LEU A 78 -12.74 8.49 7.80
C LEU A 78 -14.07 9.22 7.64
N GLY A 79 -14.19 10.10 6.65
CA GLY A 79 -15.42 10.88 6.47
C GLY A 79 -15.80 11.66 7.71
N LEU A 80 -14.86 12.38 8.28
CA LEU A 80 -15.07 13.10 9.55
C LEU A 80 -16.23 14.09 9.47
N ARG A 81 -17.07 14.08 10.48
CA ARG A 81 -18.19 15.00 10.62
C ARG A 81 -17.68 16.44 10.71
N GLY A 82 -18.16 17.28 9.81
CA GLY A 82 -17.72 18.67 9.72
C GLY A 82 -16.38 18.86 9.00
N GLY A 83 -15.79 17.80 8.50
CA GLY A 83 -14.56 17.86 7.72
C GLY A 83 -14.78 18.58 6.39
N LYS A 84 -13.87 19.51 6.06
CA LYS A 84 -13.97 20.30 4.83
C LYS A 84 -12.90 19.85 3.83
N GLY A 85 -13.31 19.04 2.85
CA GLY A 85 -12.54 18.83 1.63
C GLY A 85 -11.18 18.17 1.74
N SER A 86 -10.71 17.82 2.92
CA SER A 86 -9.46 17.09 3.09
C SER A 86 -9.72 15.60 3.10
N ARG A 87 -8.93 14.84 2.34
CA ARG A 87 -9.01 13.40 2.38
C ARG A 87 -8.27 12.91 3.62
N ASN A 88 -9.02 12.42 4.59
CA ASN A 88 -8.49 11.83 5.82
C ASN A 88 -8.61 10.33 5.70
N ALA A 89 -7.50 9.65 5.48
CA ALA A 89 -7.50 8.22 5.23
C ALA A 89 -6.27 7.53 5.80
N VAL A 90 -6.42 6.27 6.15
CA VAL A 90 -5.32 5.37 6.45
C VAL A 90 -5.43 4.15 5.54
N GLY A 91 -4.33 3.71 4.99
CA GLY A 91 -4.39 2.63 4.02
C GLY A 91 -3.13 1.82 3.89
N PHE A 92 -3.25 0.80 3.05
CA PHE A 92 -2.16 -0.10 2.70
C PHE A 92 -2.14 -0.23 1.18
N CYS A 93 -0.97 -0.12 0.59
CA CYS A 93 -0.80 -0.25 -0.85
C CYS A 93 0.47 -1.02 -1.19
N VAL A 94 0.51 -1.52 -2.41
CA VAL A 94 1.74 -2.08 -2.95
C VAL A 94 2.52 -0.94 -3.60
N ILE A 95 3.79 -0.82 -3.24
CA ILE A 95 4.69 0.16 -3.85
C ILE A 95 5.68 -0.54 -4.76
N ARG A 96 5.99 0.14 -5.85
CA ARG A 96 6.91 -0.33 -6.87
C ARG A 96 7.95 0.75 -7.15
N TRP A 97 9.22 0.45 -6.85
CA TRP A 97 10.34 1.34 -7.19
C TRP A 97 11.21 0.63 -8.23
N THR A 98 11.68 1.39 -9.20
CA THR A 98 12.55 0.86 -10.25
C THR A 98 13.75 0.13 -9.65
N GLY A 99 13.92 -1.13 -10.06
CA GLY A 99 15.04 -1.96 -9.61
C GLY A 99 14.92 -2.54 -8.22
N GLN A 100 13.81 -2.29 -7.50
CA GLN A 100 13.56 -2.81 -6.16
C GLN A 100 12.44 -3.84 -6.15
N PRO A 101 12.45 -4.79 -5.19
CA PRO A 101 11.32 -5.69 -4.99
C PRO A 101 10.07 -4.91 -4.58
N LEU A 102 8.91 -5.48 -4.85
CA LEU A 102 7.65 -4.92 -4.35
C LEU A 102 7.63 -4.93 -2.83
N GLN A 103 6.97 -3.94 -2.26
CA GLN A 103 6.76 -3.84 -0.81
C GLN A 103 5.32 -3.42 -0.54
N ILE A 104 4.86 -3.66 0.69
CA ILE A 104 3.58 -3.15 1.17
C ILE A 104 3.88 -1.93 2.01
N LEU A 105 3.17 -0.84 1.75
CA LEU A 105 3.30 0.41 2.48
C LEU A 105 2.02 0.68 3.24
N ALA A 106 2.12 0.87 4.56
CA ALA A 106 1.06 1.46 5.36
C ALA A 106 1.26 2.96 5.37
N TYR A 107 0.21 3.72 5.10
CA TYR A 107 0.29 5.17 4.99
C TYR A 107 -0.93 5.85 5.56
N LEU A 108 -0.77 7.14 5.84
CA LEU A 108 -1.83 7.97 6.34
C LEU A 108 -1.86 9.27 5.53
N GLU A 109 -3.05 9.75 5.22
CA GLU A 109 -3.27 10.98 4.46
C GLU A 109 -4.18 11.91 5.24
N VAL A 110 -3.60 12.98 5.76
CA VAL A 110 -4.34 14.06 6.46
C VAL A 110 -4.42 15.27 5.55
N ASN A 111 -3.29 15.62 4.97
CA ASN A 111 -3.16 16.65 3.94
C ASN A 111 -2.17 16.12 2.92
N PRO A 112 -2.36 16.28 1.62
CA PRO A 112 -1.33 15.87 0.65
C PRO A 112 -0.01 16.60 0.89
N PRO A 113 1.16 15.93 0.82
CA PRO A 113 1.33 14.52 0.48
C PRO A 113 1.05 13.57 1.65
N PRO A 114 0.77 12.28 1.36
CA PRO A 114 0.57 11.28 2.40
C PRO A 114 1.86 10.98 3.17
N PHE A 115 1.71 10.47 4.39
CA PHE A 115 2.82 10.05 5.23
C PHE A 115 2.98 8.54 5.22
N ASP A 116 4.23 8.08 5.06
CA ASP A 116 4.58 6.67 5.20
C ASP A 116 4.60 6.31 6.70
N ILE A 117 3.86 5.27 7.07
CA ILE A 117 3.84 4.78 8.45
C ILE A 117 4.86 3.64 8.61
N GLU A 118 4.75 2.62 7.76
CA GLU A 118 5.59 1.44 7.84
C GLU A 118 5.63 0.71 6.50
N ARG A 119 6.75 0.05 6.23
CA ARG A 119 6.93 -0.77 5.03
C ARG A 119 7.10 -2.22 5.43
N PHE A 120 6.50 -3.11 4.65
CA PHE A 120 6.59 -4.55 4.87
C PHE A 120 7.13 -5.20 3.60
N ALA A 121 8.10 -6.09 3.77
CA ALA A 121 8.69 -6.80 2.64
C ALA A 121 7.74 -7.84 2.05
N ARG A 122 6.83 -8.39 2.87
CA ARG A 122 5.91 -9.47 2.49
C ARG A 122 4.59 -9.34 3.20
N ALA A 123 3.53 -9.88 2.59
CA ALA A 123 2.22 -9.95 3.22
C ALA A 123 2.25 -10.71 4.56
N ALA A 124 3.07 -11.76 4.64
CA ALA A 124 3.21 -12.55 5.86
C ALA A 124 3.76 -11.76 7.05
N ASP A 125 4.43 -10.63 6.81
CA ASP A 125 4.98 -9.77 7.85
C ASP A 125 3.93 -8.84 8.46
N VAL A 126 2.77 -8.71 7.82
CA VAL A 126 1.68 -7.85 8.29
C VAL A 126 0.81 -8.65 9.24
N LYS A 127 0.95 -8.37 10.53
CA LYS A 127 0.23 -9.10 11.59
C LYS A 127 -1.01 -8.32 12.05
N ALA A 128 -2.02 -9.06 12.51
CA ALA A 128 -3.28 -8.49 12.96
C ALA A 128 -3.10 -7.42 14.04
N GLU A 129 -2.27 -7.68 15.03
CA GLU A 129 -1.99 -6.72 16.11
C GLU A 129 -1.37 -5.43 15.57
N ARG A 130 -0.49 -5.55 14.58
CA ARG A 130 0.15 -4.38 13.97
C ARG A 130 -0.84 -3.57 13.16
N VAL A 131 -1.72 -4.22 12.42
CA VAL A 131 -2.79 -3.56 11.65
C VAL A 131 -3.69 -2.76 12.60
N GLU A 132 -4.15 -3.38 13.67
CA GLU A 132 -5.00 -2.72 14.67
C GLU A 132 -4.30 -1.49 15.24
N HIS A 133 -3.04 -1.63 15.63
CA HIS A 133 -2.24 -0.54 16.18
C HIS A 133 -2.08 0.61 15.18
N ILE A 134 -1.77 0.30 13.92
CA ILE A 134 -1.64 1.29 12.86
C ILE A 134 -2.96 2.06 12.67
N LEU A 135 -4.08 1.34 12.60
CA LEU A 135 -5.38 1.96 12.41
C LEU A 135 -5.75 2.88 13.59
N VAL A 136 -5.58 2.42 14.82
CA VAL A 136 -5.85 3.22 16.02
C VAL A 136 -5.02 4.50 16.04
N GLU A 137 -3.72 4.38 15.88
CA GLU A 137 -2.82 5.53 15.92
C GLU A 137 -3.05 6.50 14.77
N ALA A 138 -3.29 5.99 13.57
CA ALA A 138 -3.57 6.83 12.41
C ALA A 138 -4.88 7.60 12.58
N ILE A 139 -5.92 6.93 13.04
CA ILE A 139 -7.22 7.56 13.27
C ILE A 139 -7.12 8.62 14.37
N GLU A 140 -6.44 8.31 15.46
CA GLU A 140 -6.19 9.27 16.53
C GLU A 140 -5.46 10.50 16.00
N HIS A 141 -4.40 10.30 15.24
CA HIS A 141 -3.64 11.40 14.64
C HIS A 141 -4.52 12.26 13.71
N ILE A 142 -5.30 11.63 12.86
CA ILE A 142 -6.20 12.34 11.93
C ILE A 142 -7.21 13.18 12.71
N ILE A 143 -7.83 12.61 13.74
CA ILE A 143 -8.83 13.30 14.55
C ILE A 143 -8.21 14.51 15.25
N VAL A 144 -7.04 14.34 15.85
CA VAL A 144 -6.32 15.42 16.52
C VAL A 144 -5.97 16.55 15.54
N CYS A 145 -5.49 16.20 14.33
CA CYS A 145 -5.15 17.20 13.32
C CYS A 145 -6.37 17.97 12.79
N ASN A 146 -7.56 17.39 12.86
CA ASN A 146 -8.79 18.01 12.37
C ASN A 146 -9.63 18.65 13.49
N ALA A 147 -9.22 18.54 14.74
CA ALA A 147 -9.91 19.17 15.86
C ALA A 147 -9.78 20.70 15.78
N PRO A 148 -10.87 21.44 16.08
CA PRO A 148 -10.82 22.91 16.07
C PRO A 148 -9.92 23.48 17.14
#